data_2fdf267420a943aaeb6a01424b97e832
#
_entry.id   2fdf267420a943aaeb6a01424b97e832
#
_cell.length_a   1.000
_cell.length_b   1.000
_cell.length_c   1.000
_cell.angle_alpha   90.00
_cell.angle_beta   90.00
_cell.angle_gamma   90.00
#
_symmetry.space_group_name_H-M   'P 1'
#
loop_
_entity.id
_entity.type
_entity.pdbx_description
1 polymer ?
#
loop_
_entity_poly.entity_id
_entity_poly.type
_entity_poly.pdbx_seq_one_letter_code
_entity_poly.pdbx_strand_id
1 'polypeptide(L)'
;MEQELVCWDQNSALKRVVNQESLLVNVLTLFIEEFPEHLHVLKQSISTNDCQQAARISHAIKGVASTVSGLQLEQIAAEFELSAKQQKMDVLINKLAELEQIAALLIQQINVYLSSKIKTEHSSSFNNKMWLDCLQSLSKKLAISEYISPDELGILNSTEGQTESVKQLAKELMGQINRFENESAMLTIDHIQKELNNNG
;
A
#
# COMPACT_ATOMS: atom_id res chain seq x y z
N MET A 1 -14.10 -26.88 -22.83
CA MET A 1 -13.56 -25.50 -22.84
C MET A 1 -13.13 -25.21 -21.40
N GLU A 2 -11.83 -25.32 -21.13
CA GLU A 2 -11.29 -24.85 -19.85
C GLU A 2 -11.46 -23.33 -19.84
N GLN A 3 -12.22 -22.79 -18.89
CA GLN A 3 -12.24 -21.36 -18.67
C GLN A 3 -10.84 -20.97 -18.17
N GLU A 4 -10.13 -20.19 -18.95
CA GLU A 4 -8.84 -19.64 -18.56
C GLU A 4 -9.05 -18.83 -17.28
N LEU A 5 -8.43 -19.25 -16.17
CA LEU A 5 -8.56 -18.56 -14.90
C LEU A 5 -7.99 -17.13 -15.05
N VAL A 6 -8.74 -16.14 -14.62
CA VAL A 6 -8.27 -14.74 -14.58
C VAL A 6 -7.10 -14.66 -13.61
N CYS A 7 -6.05 -13.93 -13.97
CA CYS A 7 -4.87 -13.78 -13.12
C CYS A 7 -5.26 -13.13 -11.77
N TRP A 8 -6.03 -12.04 -11.81
CA TRP A 8 -6.51 -11.30 -10.65
C TRP A 8 -8.00 -10.96 -10.76
N ASP A 9 -8.80 -11.39 -9.78
CA ASP A 9 -10.21 -11.01 -9.65
C ASP A 9 -10.37 -9.83 -8.70
N GLN A 10 -10.27 -8.61 -9.25
CA GLN A 10 -10.43 -7.36 -8.51
C GLN A 10 -11.77 -7.25 -7.79
N ASN A 11 -12.86 -7.71 -8.41
CA ASN A 11 -14.20 -7.62 -7.82
C ASN A 11 -14.33 -8.51 -6.59
N SER A 12 -13.78 -9.72 -6.65
CA SER A 12 -13.76 -10.63 -5.51
C SER A 12 -12.83 -10.11 -4.40
N ALA A 13 -11.67 -9.53 -4.75
CA ALA A 13 -10.79 -8.89 -3.78
C ALA A 13 -11.50 -7.78 -3.02
N LEU A 14 -12.23 -6.90 -3.72
CA LEU A 14 -12.97 -5.80 -3.10
C LEU A 14 -14.11 -6.31 -2.19
N LYS A 15 -14.83 -7.35 -2.60
CA LYS A 15 -15.87 -7.98 -1.76
C LYS A 15 -15.32 -8.57 -0.47
N ARG A 16 -14.11 -9.16 -0.49
CA ARG A 16 -13.45 -9.72 0.71
C ARG A 16 -13.21 -8.67 1.79
N VAL A 17 -12.98 -7.44 1.42
CA VAL A 17 -12.80 -6.30 2.32
C VAL A 17 -14.09 -5.47 2.50
N VAL A 18 -15.26 -6.11 2.32
CA VAL A 18 -16.59 -5.50 2.52
C VAL A 18 -16.77 -4.23 1.68
N ASN A 19 -16.23 -4.22 0.46
CA ASN A 19 -16.22 -3.10 -0.49
C ASN A 19 -15.53 -1.82 0.05
N GLN A 20 -14.62 -1.95 1.01
CA GLN A 20 -13.81 -0.83 1.51
C GLN A 20 -12.53 -0.70 0.69
N GLU A 21 -12.49 0.26 -0.24
CA GLU A 21 -11.35 0.46 -1.13
C GLU A 21 -10.04 0.76 -0.39
N SER A 22 -10.07 1.59 0.65
CA SER A 22 -8.88 1.90 1.47
C SER A 22 -8.29 0.65 2.12
N LEU A 23 -9.16 -0.26 2.61
CA LEU A 23 -8.70 -1.53 3.17
C LEU A 23 -8.11 -2.44 2.08
N LEU A 24 -8.71 -2.45 0.88
CA LEU A 24 -8.14 -3.19 -0.26
C LEU A 24 -6.75 -2.67 -0.63
N VAL A 25 -6.58 -1.35 -0.73
CA VAL A 25 -5.27 -0.73 -1.00
C VAL A 25 -4.22 -1.20 0.02
N ASN A 26 -4.53 -1.17 1.31
CA ASN A 26 -3.62 -1.63 2.37
C ASN A 26 -3.25 -3.11 2.21
N VAL A 27 -4.25 -3.99 1.96
CA VAL A 27 -4.02 -5.43 1.78
C VAL A 27 -3.16 -5.71 0.55
N LEU A 28 -3.39 -5.01 -0.56
CA LEU A 28 -2.61 -5.15 -1.78
C LEU A 28 -1.17 -4.64 -1.62
N THR A 29 -0.99 -3.54 -0.89
CA THR A 29 0.34 -3.00 -0.57
C THR A 29 1.15 -4.00 0.26
N LEU A 30 0.57 -4.54 1.33
CA LEU A 30 1.20 -5.58 2.15
C LEU A 30 1.57 -6.82 1.33
N PHE A 31 0.69 -7.25 0.42
CA PHE A 31 0.99 -8.37 -0.48
C PHE A 31 2.24 -8.11 -1.32
N ILE A 32 2.36 -6.91 -1.92
CA ILE A 32 3.53 -6.55 -2.75
C ILE A 32 4.81 -6.52 -1.90
N GLU A 33 4.73 -6.00 -0.67
CA GLU A 33 5.88 -5.88 0.23
C GLU A 33 6.36 -7.24 0.75
N GLU A 34 5.46 -8.14 1.11
CA GLU A 34 5.78 -9.42 1.75
C GLU A 34 6.04 -10.57 0.75
N PHE A 35 5.41 -10.54 -0.43
CA PHE A 35 5.51 -11.64 -1.39
C PHE A 35 6.93 -11.98 -1.86
N PRO A 36 7.85 -11.00 -2.08
CA PRO A 36 9.24 -11.29 -2.46
C PRO A 36 9.97 -12.21 -1.48
N GLU A 37 9.71 -12.08 -0.18
CA GLU A 37 10.29 -12.95 0.84
C GLU A 37 9.75 -14.37 0.74
N HIS A 38 8.45 -14.54 0.53
CA HIS A 38 7.85 -15.86 0.29
C HIS A 38 8.48 -16.55 -0.91
N LEU A 39 8.66 -15.82 -2.01
CA LEU A 39 9.30 -16.36 -3.21
C LEU A 39 10.77 -16.71 -2.98
N HIS A 40 11.50 -15.89 -2.23
CA HIS A 40 12.87 -16.16 -1.86
C HIS A 40 13.01 -17.47 -1.07
N VAL A 41 12.20 -17.64 -0.03
CA VAL A 41 12.19 -18.86 0.81
C VAL A 41 11.79 -20.08 -0.01
N LEU A 42 10.83 -19.98 -0.96
CA LEU A 42 10.46 -21.07 -1.85
C LEU A 42 11.65 -21.50 -2.73
N LYS A 43 12.33 -20.54 -3.36
CA LYS A 43 13.53 -20.82 -4.18
C LYS A 43 14.63 -21.49 -3.35
N GLN A 44 14.87 -21.02 -2.14
CA GLN A 44 15.86 -21.61 -1.25
C GLN A 44 15.49 -23.05 -0.89
N SER A 45 14.22 -23.32 -0.53
CA SER A 45 13.78 -24.69 -0.20
C SER A 45 13.89 -25.64 -1.37
N ILE A 46 13.63 -25.17 -2.60
CA ILE A 46 13.83 -25.95 -3.81
C ILE A 46 15.32 -26.24 -4.02
N SER A 47 16.19 -25.24 -3.88
CA SER A 47 17.64 -25.40 -4.08
C SER A 47 18.31 -26.34 -3.06
N THR A 48 17.77 -26.39 -1.84
CA THR A 48 18.24 -27.30 -0.77
C THR A 48 17.48 -28.62 -0.72
N ASN A 49 16.58 -28.87 -1.64
CA ASN A 49 15.73 -30.07 -1.72
C ASN A 49 14.91 -30.30 -0.43
N ASP A 50 14.51 -29.22 0.25
CA ASP A 50 13.69 -29.28 1.46
C ASP A 50 12.20 -29.27 1.11
N CYS A 51 11.65 -30.49 0.90
CA CYS A 51 10.23 -30.66 0.57
C CYS A 51 9.29 -30.18 1.69
N GLN A 52 9.71 -30.26 2.95
CA GLN A 52 8.88 -29.86 4.07
C GLN A 52 8.74 -28.33 4.12
N GLN A 53 9.84 -27.62 3.94
CA GLN A 53 9.83 -26.17 3.87
C GLN A 53 9.13 -25.67 2.60
N ALA A 54 9.38 -26.32 1.45
CA ALA A 54 8.68 -26.02 0.20
C ALA A 54 7.16 -26.15 0.34
N ALA A 55 6.66 -27.19 1.02
CA ALA A 55 5.23 -27.36 1.27
C ALA A 55 4.65 -26.25 2.15
N ARG A 56 5.38 -25.85 3.23
CA ARG A 56 4.93 -24.79 4.13
C ARG A 56 4.85 -23.45 3.43
N ILE A 57 5.90 -23.08 2.69
CA ILE A 57 5.93 -21.78 2.01
C ILE A 57 4.93 -21.72 0.85
N SER A 58 4.73 -22.83 0.11
CA SER A 58 3.70 -22.90 -0.93
C SER A 58 2.30 -22.74 -0.33
N HIS A 59 2.04 -23.31 0.85
CA HIS A 59 0.79 -23.08 1.59
C HIS A 59 0.61 -21.59 1.96
N ALA A 60 1.66 -20.92 2.45
CA ALA A 60 1.63 -19.50 2.75
C ALA A 60 1.36 -18.66 1.49
N ILE A 61 2.07 -18.92 0.38
CA ILE A 61 1.83 -18.27 -0.92
C ILE A 61 0.38 -18.43 -1.37
N LYS A 62 -0.18 -19.64 -1.28
CA LYS A 62 -1.58 -19.92 -1.60
C LYS A 62 -2.52 -19.05 -0.76
N GLY A 63 -2.25 -18.94 0.55
CA GLY A 63 -3.06 -18.12 1.47
C GLY A 63 -3.04 -16.64 1.12
N VAL A 64 -1.85 -16.05 0.89
CA VAL A 64 -1.74 -14.63 0.52
C VAL A 64 -2.31 -14.35 -0.86
N ALA A 65 -2.13 -15.26 -1.83
CA ALA A 65 -2.74 -15.17 -3.15
C ALA A 65 -4.28 -15.19 -3.07
N SER A 66 -4.83 -16.09 -2.26
CA SER A 66 -6.28 -16.15 -2.01
C SER A 66 -6.81 -14.86 -1.39
N THR A 67 -6.09 -14.27 -0.44
CA THR A 67 -6.48 -13.02 0.22
C THR A 67 -6.66 -11.87 -0.77
N VAL A 68 -5.75 -11.75 -1.73
CA VAL A 68 -5.83 -10.74 -2.80
C VAL A 68 -6.65 -11.17 -4.01
N SER A 69 -7.24 -12.38 -4.00
CA SER A 69 -7.97 -12.99 -5.14
C SER A 69 -7.11 -13.16 -6.40
N GLY A 70 -5.85 -13.50 -6.24
CA GLY A 70 -4.90 -13.86 -7.30
C GLY A 70 -5.09 -15.33 -7.71
N LEU A 71 -6.11 -15.62 -8.51
CA LEU A 71 -6.61 -16.97 -8.74
C LEU A 71 -5.57 -17.91 -9.38
N GLN A 72 -4.82 -17.43 -10.37
CA GLN A 72 -3.78 -18.25 -11.00
C GLN A 72 -2.63 -18.55 -10.03
N LEU A 73 -2.22 -17.55 -9.23
CA LEU A 73 -1.17 -17.74 -8.23
C LEU A 73 -1.61 -18.70 -7.12
N GLU A 74 -2.87 -18.60 -6.67
CA GLU A 74 -3.45 -19.52 -5.70
C GLU A 74 -3.43 -20.96 -6.22
N GLN A 75 -3.83 -21.16 -7.49
CA GLN A 75 -3.86 -22.48 -8.11
C GLN A 75 -2.46 -23.09 -8.21
N ILE A 76 -1.49 -22.37 -8.77
CA ILE A 76 -0.13 -22.92 -8.95
C ILE A 76 0.54 -23.15 -7.59
N ALA A 77 0.29 -22.31 -6.59
CA ALA A 77 0.80 -22.51 -5.24
C ALA A 77 0.20 -23.77 -4.57
N ALA A 78 -1.08 -24.08 -4.85
CA ALA A 78 -1.70 -25.33 -4.40
C ALA A 78 -1.05 -26.55 -5.04
N GLU A 79 -0.69 -26.49 -6.33
CA GLU A 79 0.03 -27.56 -7.02
C GLU A 79 1.44 -27.75 -6.44
N PHE A 80 2.13 -26.67 -6.11
CA PHE A 80 3.44 -26.71 -5.44
C PHE A 80 3.34 -27.34 -4.05
N GLU A 81 2.35 -26.92 -3.24
CA GLU A 81 2.09 -27.49 -1.91
C GLU A 81 1.88 -29.01 -1.99
N LEU A 82 1.03 -29.46 -2.93
CA LEU A 82 0.73 -30.87 -3.12
C LEU A 82 1.96 -31.66 -3.58
N SER A 83 2.69 -31.16 -4.58
CA SER A 83 3.88 -31.80 -5.12
C SER A 83 4.99 -31.90 -4.07
N ALA A 84 5.20 -30.85 -3.26
CA ALA A 84 6.15 -30.87 -2.16
C ALA A 84 5.77 -31.90 -1.08
N LYS A 85 4.49 -31.99 -0.69
CA LYS A 85 3.99 -33.04 0.23
C LYS A 85 4.19 -34.46 -0.32
N GLN A 86 4.16 -34.62 -1.63
CA GLN A 86 4.43 -35.90 -2.32
C GLN A 86 5.93 -36.12 -2.59
N GLN A 87 6.81 -35.26 -2.11
CA GLN A 87 8.28 -35.30 -2.32
C GLN A 87 8.69 -35.27 -3.80
N LYS A 88 7.89 -34.66 -4.66
CA LYS A 88 8.13 -34.50 -6.10
C LYS A 88 8.80 -33.16 -6.40
N MET A 89 10.04 -32.99 -5.94
CA MET A 89 10.78 -31.72 -6.09
C MET A 89 11.05 -31.36 -7.55
N ASP A 90 11.20 -32.36 -8.43
CA ASP A 90 11.35 -32.16 -9.86
C ASP A 90 10.20 -31.39 -10.50
N VAL A 91 8.97 -31.57 -10.01
CA VAL A 91 7.79 -30.80 -10.46
C VAL A 91 7.92 -29.33 -10.07
N LEU A 92 8.38 -29.04 -8.84
CA LEU A 92 8.59 -27.65 -8.38
C LEU A 92 9.68 -26.97 -9.20
N ILE A 93 10.79 -27.65 -9.44
CA ILE A 93 11.91 -27.14 -10.27
C ILE A 93 11.41 -26.77 -11.67
N ASN A 94 10.67 -27.66 -12.31
CA ASN A 94 10.21 -27.46 -13.69
C ASN A 94 9.14 -26.36 -13.82
N LYS A 95 8.33 -26.15 -12.78
CA LYS A 95 7.25 -25.15 -12.77
C LYS A 95 7.60 -23.83 -12.10
N LEU A 96 8.81 -23.68 -11.53
CA LEU A 96 9.19 -22.46 -10.79
C LEU A 96 9.09 -21.21 -11.66
N ALA A 97 9.57 -21.28 -12.91
CA ALA A 97 9.49 -20.16 -13.83
C ALA A 97 8.04 -19.75 -14.15
N GLU A 98 7.12 -20.72 -14.23
CA GLU A 98 5.69 -20.46 -14.43
C GLU A 98 5.10 -19.72 -13.22
N LEU A 99 5.39 -20.16 -12.00
CA LEU A 99 4.95 -19.48 -10.77
C LEU A 99 5.49 -18.04 -10.71
N GLU A 100 6.75 -17.83 -11.05
CA GLU A 100 7.36 -16.48 -11.09
C GLU A 100 6.67 -15.56 -12.12
N GLN A 101 6.36 -16.08 -13.30
CA GLN A 101 5.65 -15.31 -14.33
C GLN A 101 4.24 -14.90 -13.88
N ILE A 102 3.49 -15.86 -13.31
CA ILE A 102 2.14 -15.59 -12.77
C ILE A 102 2.19 -14.56 -11.65
N ALA A 103 3.14 -14.69 -10.74
CA ALA A 103 3.33 -13.73 -9.66
C ALA A 103 3.68 -12.32 -10.18
N ALA A 104 4.58 -12.23 -11.16
CA ALA A 104 4.95 -10.96 -11.78
C ALA A 104 3.75 -10.28 -12.47
N LEU A 105 2.92 -11.05 -13.19
CA LEU A 105 1.70 -10.54 -13.82
C LEU A 105 0.68 -10.05 -12.79
N LEU A 106 0.49 -10.79 -11.69
CA LEU A 106 -0.39 -10.39 -10.61
C LEU A 106 0.08 -9.08 -9.97
N ILE A 107 1.36 -8.98 -9.63
CA ILE A 107 1.97 -7.78 -9.05
C ILE A 107 1.83 -6.59 -10.01
N GLN A 108 2.03 -6.79 -11.31
CA GLN A 108 1.86 -5.75 -12.31
C GLN A 108 0.41 -5.23 -12.34
N GLN A 109 -0.60 -6.12 -12.34
CA GLN A 109 -2.01 -5.74 -12.34
C GLN A 109 -2.39 -4.98 -11.06
N ILE A 110 -1.90 -5.44 -9.91
CA ILE A 110 -2.10 -4.78 -8.62
C ILE A 110 -1.46 -3.38 -8.63
N ASN A 111 -0.23 -3.23 -9.13
CA ASN A 111 0.45 -1.93 -9.22
C ASN A 111 -0.30 -0.94 -10.13
N VAL A 112 -0.86 -1.41 -11.26
CA VAL A 112 -1.72 -0.58 -12.13
C VAL A 112 -2.96 -0.10 -11.37
N TYR A 113 -3.62 -0.99 -10.62
CA TYR A 113 -4.75 -0.65 -9.78
C TYR A 113 -4.39 0.38 -8.71
N LEU A 114 -3.33 0.13 -7.92
CA LEU A 114 -2.86 1.04 -6.89
C LEU A 114 -2.52 2.42 -7.47
N SER A 115 -1.81 2.46 -8.60
CA SER A 115 -1.49 3.71 -9.29
C SER A 115 -2.72 4.47 -9.76
N SER A 116 -3.78 3.76 -10.20
CA SER A 116 -5.05 4.38 -10.58
C SER A 116 -5.78 4.96 -9.37
N LYS A 117 -5.72 4.30 -8.21
CA LYS A 117 -6.34 4.75 -6.96
C LYS A 117 -5.59 5.92 -6.35
N ILE A 118 -4.25 5.88 -6.32
CA ILE A 118 -3.43 7.02 -5.91
C ILE A 118 -3.77 8.27 -6.74
N LYS A 119 -3.97 8.12 -8.06
CA LYS A 119 -4.42 9.24 -8.91
C LYS A 119 -5.85 9.72 -8.62
N THR A 120 -6.72 8.86 -8.09
CA THR A 120 -8.14 9.18 -7.78
C THR A 120 -8.30 9.67 -6.34
N GLU A 121 -7.49 9.19 -5.39
CA GLU A 121 -7.45 9.67 -4.01
C GLU A 121 -6.71 11.01 -3.86
N HIS A 122 -5.88 11.38 -4.84
CA HIS A 122 -5.38 12.75 -5.02
C HIS A 122 -6.44 13.73 -5.56
N SER A 123 -7.72 13.36 -5.59
CA SER A 123 -8.79 14.33 -5.78
C SER A 123 -9.01 15.11 -4.47
N SER A 124 -8.81 16.38 -4.55
CA SER A 124 -8.75 17.48 -3.59
C SER A 124 -9.50 17.35 -2.24
N SER A 125 -10.56 16.58 -2.09
CA SER A 125 -11.39 16.63 -0.89
C SER A 125 -10.88 15.79 0.30
N PHE A 126 -10.27 14.62 0.07
CA PHE A 126 -9.73 13.79 1.16
C PHE A 126 -8.42 14.37 1.71
N ASN A 127 -7.56 14.84 0.82
CA ASN A 127 -6.32 15.52 1.19
C ASN A 127 -6.62 16.80 1.97
N ASN A 128 -7.62 17.58 1.55
CA ASN A 128 -8.03 18.81 2.24
C ASN A 128 -8.55 18.54 3.66
N LYS A 129 -9.35 17.48 3.87
CA LYS A 129 -9.84 17.14 5.22
C LYS A 129 -8.70 16.75 6.15
N MET A 130 -7.78 15.90 5.71
CA MET A 130 -6.61 15.48 6.50
C MET A 130 -5.69 16.66 6.85
N TRP A 131 -5.52 17.59 5.91
CA TRP A 131 -4.80 18.82 6.12
C TRP A 131 -5.52 19.72 7.15
N LEU A 132 -6.84 19.91 7.04
CA LEU A 132 -7.62 20.71 7.97
C LEU A 132 -7.56 20.16 9.40
N ASP A 133 -7.66 18.84 9.57
CA ASP A 133 -7.55 18.17 10.87
C ASP A 133 -6.14 18.35 11.48
N CYS A 134 -5.09 18.23 10.66
CA CYS A 134 -3.71 18.48 11.07
C CYS A 134 -3.52 19.95 11.49
N LEU A 135 -3.93 20.91 10.65
CA LEU A 135 -3.81 22.34 10.94
C LEU A 135 -4.58 22.75 12.20
N GLN A 136 -5.74 22.14 12.46
CA GLN A 136 -6.49 22.35 13.68
C GLN A 136 -5.76 21.83 14.93
N SER A 137 -5.10 20.67 14.81
CA SER A 137 -4.27 20.11 15.88
C SER A 137 -3.07 21.02 16.18
N LEU A 138 -2.36 21.44 15.12
CA LEU A 138 -1.22 22.36 15.25
C LEU A 138 -1.60 23.71 15.87
N SER A 139 -2.74 24.28 15.44
CA SER A 139 -3.25 25.54 16.01
C SER A 139 -3.49 25.46 17.52
N LYS A 140 -4.10 24.34 18.00
CA LYS A 140 -4.31 24.12 19.44
C LYS A 140 -3.00 24.07 20.22
N LYS A 141 -1.99 23.36 19.69
CA LYS A 141 -0.67 23.23 20.33
C LYS A 141 0.10 24.54 20.35
N LEU A 142 0.06 25.30 19.24
CA LEU A 142 0.69 26.64 19.18
C LEU A 142 0.08 27.64 20.17
N ALA A 143 -1.25 27.58 20.34
CA ALA A 143 -1.95 28.46 21.28
C ALA A 143 -1.52 28.31 22.76
N ILE A 144 -1.09 27.08 23.12
CA ILE A 144 -0.60 26.78 24.49
C ILE A 144 0.93 26.61 24.53
N SER A 145 1.63 26.95 23.44
CA SER A 145 3.09 26.79 23.30
C SER A 145 3.57 25.37 23.58
N GLU A 146 2.77 24.38 23.21
CA GLU A 146 3.14 22.95 23.33
C GLU A 146 4.15 22.58 22.24
N TYR A 147 5.07 21.64 22.56
CA TYR A 147 6.04 21.13 21.60
C TYR A 147 5.36 20.36 20.45
N ILE A 148 5.74 20.70 19.22
CA ILE A 148 5.30 20.03 18.00
C ILE A 148 6.46 19.15 17.51
N SER A 149 6.23 17.84 17.40
CA SER A 149 7.25 16.90 16.92
C SER A 149 7.42 16.97 15.40
N PRO A 150 8.59 16.62 14.85
CA PRO A 150 8.79 16.51 13.39
C PRO A 150 7.82 15.56 12.69
N ASP A 151 7.37 14.49 13.36
CA ASP A 151 6.42 13.52 12.82
C ASP A 151 5.04 14.14 12.61
N GLU A 152 4.62 15.07 13.48
CA GLU A 152 3.34 15.79 13.35
C GLU A 152 3.33 16.77 12.17
N LEU A 153 4.50 17.20 11.72
CA LEU A 153 4.66 18.03 10.51
C LEU A 153 4.72 17.20 9.24
N GLY A 154 4.73 15.87 9.33
CA GLY A 154 4.86 14.93 8.21
C GLY A 154 3.80 15.16 7.12
N ILE A 155 2.56 15.48 7.51
CA ILE A 155 1.45 15.77 6.58
C ILE A 155 1.74 17.04 5.75
N LEU A 156 2.37 18.05 6.34
CA LEU A 156 2.71 19.30 5.65
C LEU A 156 3.84 19.10 4.63
N ASN A 157 4.64 18.03 4.77
CA ASN A 157 5.64 17.63 3.77
C ASN A 157 5.02 16.93 2.56
N SER A 158 3.85 16.30 2.74
CA SER A 158 3.11 15.64 1.65
C SER A 158 2.24 16.65 0.90
N THR A 159 2.86 17.39 0.00
CA THR A 159 2.21 18.49 -0.74
C THR A 159 1.60 18.05 -2.07
N GLU A 160 1.58 16.75 -2.38
CA GLU A 160 0.96 16.22 -3.59
C GLU A 160 -0.53 16.53 -3.64
N GLY A 161 -1.01 16.99 -4.79
CA GLY A 161 -2.41 17.40 -4.98
C GLY A 161 -2.77 18.79 -4.46
N GLN A 162 -1.86 19.51 -3.79
CA GLN A 162 -2.08 20.87 -3.32
C GLN A 162 -1.64 21.92 -4.36
N THR A 163 -2.28 23.10 -4.29
CA THR A 163 -1.91 24.25 -5.14
C THR A 163 -0.51 24.77 -4.76
N GLU A 164 0.15 25.46 -5.68
CA GLU A 164 1.48 26.06 -5.42
C GLU A 164 1.41 27.08 -4.26
N SER A 165 0.29 27.80 -4.11
CA SER A 165 0.04 28.69 -2.99
C SER A 165 0.07 27.94 -1.64
N VAL A 166 -0.67 26.84 -1.53
CA VAL A 166 -0.71 26.01 -0.32
C VAL A 166 0.65 25.37 -0.03
N LYS A 167 1.39 24.91 -1.03
CA LYS A 167 2.75 24.36 -0.86
C LYS A 167 3.72 25.39 -0.29
N GLN A 168 3.65 26.62 -0.78
CA GLN A 168 4.50 27.70 -0.31
C GLN A 168 4.16 28.09 1.14
N LEU A 169 2.87 28.21 1.45
CA LEU A 169 2.40 28.48 2.81
C LEU A 169 2.77 27.36 3.80
N ALA A 170 2.71 26.09 3.39
CA ALA A 170 3.14 24.97 4.22
C ALA A 170 4.64 25.03 4.56
N LYS A 171 5.48 25.38 3.58
CA LYS A 171 6.92 25.56 3.80
C LYS A 171 7.21 26.73 4.76
N GLU A 172 6.46 27.83 4.61
CA GLU A 172 6.57 28.97 5.49
C GLU A 172 6.14 28.62 6.92
N LEU A 173 5.00 27.92 7.09
CA LEU A 173 4.49 27.43 8.36
C LEU A 173 5.52 26.57 9.10
N MET A 174 6.12 25.60 8.41
CA MET A 174 7.17 24.76 8.99
C MET A 174 8.39 25.58 9.45
N GLY A 175 8.78 26.59 8.65
CA GLY A 175 9.84 27.51 9.03
C GLY A 175 9.52 28.33 10.28
N GLN A 176 8.30 28.84 10.41
CA GLN A 176 7.82 29.61 11.56
C GLN A 176 7.75 28.74 12.83
N ILE A 177 7.23 27.52 12.74
CA ILE A 177 7.20 26.56 13.86
C ILE A 177 8.63 26.26 14.35
N ASN A 178 9.56 25.99 13.45
CA ASN A 178 10.96 25.71 13.80
C ASN A 178 11.68 26.90 14.45
N ARG A 179 11.23 28.14 14.18
CA ARG A 179 11.75 29.37 14.79
C ARG A 179 10.96 29.81 16.03
N PHE A 180 9.95 29.01 16.47
CA PHE A 180 9.06 29.33 17.59
C PHE A 180 8.26 30.65 17.41
N GLU A 181 7.95 30.99 16.17
CA GLU A 181 7.18 32.17 15.79
C GLU A 181 5.67 31.85 15.84
N ASN A 182 5.14 31.53 17.02
CA ASN A 182 3.80 30.96 17.19
C ASN A 182 2.68 31.85 16.63
N GLU A 183 2.76 33.16 16.80
CA GLU A 183 1.74 34.10 16.29
C GLU A 183 1.73 34.10 14.75
N SER A 184 2.90 34.19 14.12
CA SER A 184 3.01 34.14 12.66
C SER A 184 2.54 32.77 12.11
N ALA A 185 2.89 31.67 12.78
CA ALA A 185 2.45 30.34 12.42
C ALA A 185 0.92 30.20 12.47
N MET A 186 0.25 30.77 13.47
CA MET A 186 -1.21 30.76 13.55
C MET A 186 -1.87 31.53 12.40
N LEU A 187 -1.33 32.67 12.01
CA LEU A 187 -1.82 33.44 10.85
C LEU A 187 -1.65 32.65 9.54
N THR A 188 -0.53 31.97 9.39
CA THR A 188 -0.27 31.12 8.21
C THR A 188 -1.22 29.92 8.18
N ILE A 189 -1.53 29.29 9.32
CA ILE A 189 -2.56 28.25 9.43
C ILE A 189 -3.92 28.75 8.95
N ASP A 190 -4.38 29.90 9.44
CA ASP A 190 -5.64 30.47 9.02
C ASP A 190 -5.70 30.75 7.50
N HIS A 191 -4.58 31.16 6.93
CA HIS A 191 -4.47 31.38 5.49
C HIS A 191 -4.60 30.07 4.69
N ILE A 192 -3.87 29.04 5.10
CA ILE A 192 -3.97 27.70 4.47
C ILE A 192 -5.41 27.17 4.57
N GLN A 193 -6.06 27.28 5.74
CA GLN A 193 -7.43 26.79 5.93
C GLN A 193 -8.43 27.51 5.01
N LYS A 194 -8.28 28.81 4.79
CA LYS A 194 -9.10 29.56 3.83
C LYS A 194 -8.88 29.12 2.39
N GLU A 195 -7.63 28.91 1.99
CA GLU A 195 -7.29 28.39 0.64
C GLU A 195 -7.89 27.00 0.40
N LEU A 196 -7.78 26.10 1.38
CA LEU A 196 -8.31 24.73 1.29
C LEU A 196 -9.86 24.71 1.22
N ASN A 197 -10.54 25.60 1.93
CA ASN A 197 -12.00 25.70 1.92
C ASN A 197 -12.53 26.35 0.64
N ASN A 198 -11.77 27.22 -0.03
CA ASN A 198 -12.16 27.86 -1.28
C ASN A 198 -11.96 26.98 -2.52
N ASN A 199 -11.15 25.91 -2.41
CA ASN A 199 -10.81 24.99 -3.49
C ASN A 199 -11.52 23.62 -3.37
N GLY A 200 -12.55 23.51 -2.50
CA GLY A 200 -13.31 22.29 -2.24
C GLY A 200 -14.68 22.21 -2.94
#